data_39b6071768d3b1747e1097ca35733737
#
_entry.id   39b6071768d3b1747e1097ca35733737
#
_cell.length_a   1.000
_cell.length_b   1.000
_cell.length_c   1.000
_cell.angle_alpha   90.00
_cell.angle_beta   90.00
_cell.angle_gamma   90.00
#
_symmetry.space_group_name_H-M   'P 1'
#
loop_
_entity.id
_entity.type
_entity.pdbx_description
1 polymer ?
#
loop_
_entity_poly.entity_id
_entity_poly.type
_entity_poly.pdbx_seq_one_letter_code
_entity_poly.pdbx_strand_id
1 'polypeptide(L)'
;MKSAFKHVALYTKDPDRLLDFYQKNLGFSLIRRSPSGSLYTSDGVIMCAMLKHRENTEARWIGYDHFGFHVGNMDEAKQRITAALPNCQWGQRPQDGRYAEYRFLDMDGHPVDVSEEGFRTSDDLTPPTVRHVAIEASDPARTGTFYKSAFELKELQRSDNEVVLSDGTISVSFVKQQGGGSCKVLGMGFEVKDPEKTAAGFPSKKSLGGGRFEVQDVDGNTLELASSWLV
;
A
#
# COMPACT_ATOMS: atom_id res chain seq x y z
N MET A 1 -3.31 6.84 19.63
CA MET A 1 -3.32 5.59 18.82
C MET A 1 -2.04 5.58 18.01
N LYS A 2 -1.36 4.44 17.90
CA LYS A 2 -0.12 4.31 17.12
C LYS A 2 -0.43 4.45 15.62
N SER A 3 0.52 4.95 14.83
CA SER A 3 0.36 5.00 13.37
C SER A 3 0.29 3.59 12.78
N ALA A 4 -0.54 3.40 11.73
CA ALA A 4 -0.71 2.12 11.07
C ALA A 4 -0.76 2.32 9.54
N PHE A 5 -0.15 1.40 8.80
CA PHE A 5 -0.26 1.35 7.34
C PHE A 5 -1.66 0.85 6.97
N LYS A 6 -2.48 1.67 6.35
CA LYS A 6 -3.91 1.34 6.16
C LYS A 6 -4.44 1.63 4.77
N HIS A 7 -3.58 2.07 3.83
CA HIS A 7 -4.07 2.46 2.52
C HIS A 7 -3.08 2.15 1.40
N VAL A 8 -3.61 1.63 0.29
CA VAL A 8 -2.94 1.53 -1.01
C VAL A 8 -3.91 1.98 -2.08
N ALA A 9 -3.44 2.71 -3.07
CA ALA A 9 -4.23 3.10 -4.23
C ALA A 9 -3.55 2.66 -5.53
N LEU A 10 -4.36 2.29 -6.49
CA LEU A 10 -3.92 1.94 -7.83
C LEU A 10 -4.90 2.44 -8.88
N TYR A 11 -4.39 2.76 -10.07
CA TYR A 11 -5.21 3.09 -11.23
C TYR A 11 -5.54 1.86 -12.06
N THR A 12 -6.80 1.77 -12.49
CA THR A 12 -7.32 0.72 -13.36
C THR A 12 -8.28 1.30 -14.40
N LYS A 13 -8.34 0.71 -15.58
CA LYS A 13 -9.33 1.08 -16.62
C LYS A 13 -10.72 0.63 -16.24
N ASP A 14 -10.83 -0.49 -15.51
CA ASP A 14 -12.10 -1.10 -15.14
C ASP A 14 -12.10 -1.52 -13.65
N PRO A 15 -12.49 -0.58 -12.75
CA PRO A 15 -12.53 -0.86 -11.32
C PRO A 15 -13.47 -2.02 -10.94
N ASP A 16 -14.58 -2.21 -11.67
CA ASP A 16 -15.52 -3.29 -11.38
C ASP A 16 -14.91 -4.65 -11.69
N ARG A 17 -14.28 -4.81 -12.85
CA ARG A 17 -13.57 -6.04 -13.21
C ARG A 17 -12.44 -6.36 -12.22
N LEU A 18 -11.71 -5.35 -11.80
CA LEU A 18 -10.64 -5.52 -10.83
C LEU A 18 -11.19 -5.93 -9.46
N LEU A 19 -12.26 -5.28 -9.00
CA LEU A 19 -12.94 -5.66 -7.75
C LEU A 19 -13.46 -7.09 -7.79
N ASP A 20 -14.16 -7.49 -8.86
CA ASP A 20 -14.68 -8.86 -9.01
C ASP A 20 -13.54 -9.90 -8.87
N PHE A 21 -12.39 -9.59 -9.46
CA PHE A 21 -11.21 -10.44 -9.36
C PHE A 21 -10.67 -10.52 -7.91
N TYR A 22 -10.55 -9.39 -7.21
CA TYR A 22 -10.07 -9.33 -5.83
C TYR A 22 -11.08 -9.95 -4.85
N GLN A 23 -12.38 -9.77 -5.07
CA GLN A 23 -13.42 -10.44 -4.28
C GLN A 23 -13.32 -11.96 -4.38
N LYS A 24 -13.21 -12.46 -5.60
CA LYS A 24 -13.18 -13.91 -5.87
C LYS A 24 -11.93 -14.59 -5.30
N ASN A 25 -10.75 -13.95 -5.42
CA ASN A 25 -9.46 -14.59 -5.13
C ASN A 25 -8.88 -14.19 -3.77
N LEU A 26 -9.23 -13.00 -3.25
CA LEU A 26 -8.59 -12.39 -2.10
C LEU A 26 -9.59 -11.84 -1.05
N GLY A 27 -10.89 -12.11 -1.21
CA GLY A 27 -11.91 -11.78 -0.21
C GLY A 27 -12.21 -10.30 -0.02
N PHE A 28 -11.81 -9.43 -0.95
CA PHE A 28 -12.10 -8.00 -0.85
C PHE A 28 -13.60 -7.72 -0.87
N SER A 29 -13.99 -6.66 -0.19
CA SER A 29 -15.36 -6.14 -0.20
C SER A 29 -15.40 -4.69 -0.65
N LEU A 30 -16.49 -4.29 -1.29
CA LEU A 30 -16.75 -2.89 -1.64
C LEU A 30 -17.16 -2.11 -0.39
N ILE A 31 -16.43 -1.04 -0.09
CA ILE A 31 -16.83 -0.08 0.96
C ILE A 31 -17.71 1.00 0.34
N ARG A 32 -17.25 1.59 -0.76
CA ARG A 32 -17.95 2.72 -1.40
C ARG A 32 -17.54 2.87 -2.86
N ARG A 33 -18.50 3.30 -3.68
CA ARG A 33 -18.28 3.79 -5.03
C ARG A 33 -18.29 5.33 -5.03
N SER A 34 -17.27 5.95 -5.62
CA SER A 34 -17.26 7.39 -5.82
C SER A 34 -18.12 7.81 -7.00
N PRO A 35 -18.58 9.06 -7.06
CA PRO A 35 -19.26 9.59 -8.24
C PRO A 35 -18.40 9.53 -9.51
N SER A 36 -17.08 9.52 -9.37
CA SER A 36 -16.14 9.40 -10.48
C SER A 36 -16.00 7.99 -11.03
N GLY A 37 -16.61 6.98 -10.38
CA GLY A 37 -16.53 5.57 -10.75
C GLY A 37 -15.33 4.83 -10.14
N SER A 38 -14.50 5.49 -9.31
CA SER A 38 -13.49 4.80 -8.51
C SER A 38 -14.13 4.04 -7.37
N LEU A 39 -13.53 2.92 -6.96
CA LEU A 39 -14.01 2.08 -5.87
C LEU A 39 -13.06 2.17 -4.68
N TYR A 40 -13.63 2.23 -3.49
CA TYR A 40 -12.93 2.04 -2.23
C TYR A 40 -13.29 0.67 -1.69
N THR A 41 -12.30 -0.17 -1.51
CA THR A 41 -12.45 -1.60 -1.19
C THR A 41 -11.58 -1.96 0.01
N SER A 42 -11.83 -3.09 0.64
CA SER A 42 -11.01 -3.56 1.77
C SER A 42 -11.01 -5.08 1.84
N ASP A 43 -9.89 -5.62 2.32
CA ASP A 43 -9.76 -7.01 2.79
C ASP A 43 -10.07 -7.16 4.30
N GLY A 44 -10.48 -6.05 4.95
CA GLY A 44 -10.67 -5.96 6.38
C GLY A 44 -9.51 -5.29 7.12
N VAL A 45 -8.29 -5.30 6.58
CA VAL A 45 -7.08 -4.76 7.22
C VAL A 45 -6.63 -3.44 6.61
N ILE A 46 -6.63 -3.35 5.28
CA ILE A 46 -6.32 -2.12 4.56
C ILE A 46 -7.50 -1.66 3.72
N MET A 47 -7.50 -0.38 3.39
CA MET A 47 -8.30 0.17 2.30
C MET A 47 -7.49 0.20 1.02
N CYS A 48 -8.02 -0.43 -0.04
CA CYS A 48 -7.48 -0.34 -1.38
C CYS A 48 -8.40 0.54 -2.25
N ALA A 49 -7.88 1.66 -2.75
CA ALA A 49 -8.60 2.51 -3.69
C ALA A 49 -8.28 2.07 -5.13
N MET A 50 -9.29 1.52 -5.81
CA MET A 50 -9.24 1.19 -7.24
C MET A 50 -9.70 2.41 -8.02
N LEU A 51 -8.74 3.27 -8.40
CA LEU A 51 -9.00 4.56 -9.01
C LEU A 51 -9.30 4.39 -10.50
N LYS A 52 -10.42 4.96 -10.96
CA LYS A 52 -10.77 4.92 -12.37
C LYS A 52 -9.80 5.76 -13.19
N HIS A 53 -8.99 5.09 -14.03
CA HIS A 53 -8.15 5.77 -15.00
C HIS A 53 -9.00 6.41 -16.11
N ARG A 54 -8.68 7.66 -16.49
CA ARG A 54 -9.29 8.40 -17.57
C ARG A 54 -8.18 9.00 -18.42
N GLU A 55 -8.41 9.14 -19.71
CA GLU A 55 -7.41 9.68 -20.66
C GLU A 55 -6.91 11.09 -20.29
N ASN A 56 -7.74 11.86 -19.56
CA ASN A 56 -7.42 13.22 -19.11
C ASN A 56 -7.04 13.29 -17.61
N THR A 57 -6.71 12.17 -16.96
CA THR A 57 -6.23 12.19 -15.58
C THR A 57 -4.73 12.49 -15.54
N GLU A 58 -4.26 13.04 -14.41
CA GLU A 58 -2.82 13.24 -14.15
C GLU A 58 -2.05 11.90 -14.14
N ALA A 59 -2.75 10.80 -13.83
CA ALA A 59 -2.18 9.47 -13.86
C ALA A 59 -1.89 9.01 -15.30
N ARG A 60 -0.63 8.82 -15.58
CA ARG A 60 -0.12 8.39 -16.89
C ARG A 60 0.03 6.89 -17.04
N TRP A 61 -0.28 6.13 -15.99
CA TRP A 61 -0.07 4.68 -15.91
C TRP A 61 -1.27 3.96 -15.30
N ILE A 62 -1.35 2.67 -15.56
CA ILE A 62 -2.17 1.70 -14.83
C ILE A 62 -1.27 1.04 -13.78
N GLY A 63 -1.80 0.79 -12.60
CA GLY A 63 -1.08 0.16 -11.50
C GLY A 63 -0.98 1.04 -10.24
N TYR A 64 -0.11 0.66 -9.33
CA TYR A 64 0.05 1.32 -8.04
C TYR A 64 0.43 2.79 -8.18
N ASP A 65 -0.21 3.64 -7.37
CA ASP A 65 -0.04 5.10 -7.40
C ASP A 65 0.50 5.64 -6.08
N HIS A 66 -0.16 5.34 -4.98
CA HIS A 66 0.21 5.87 -3.67
C HIS A 66 -0.21 4.93 -2.53
N PHE A 67 0.24 5.27 -1.34
CA PHE A 67 -0.09 4.56 -0.11
C PHE A 67 -0.36 5.55 1.03
N GLY A 68 -0.76 5.04 2.19
CA GLY A 68 -1.09 5.94 3.29
C GLY A 68 -1.14 5.29 4.67
N PHE A 69 -1.07 6.18 5.66
CA PHE A 69 -1.06 5.83 7.07
C PHE A 69 -2.25 6.43 7.79
N HIS A 70 -2.89 5.63 8.63
CA HIS A 70 -3.73 6.12 9.69
C HIS A 70 -2.86 6.57 10.86
N VAL A 71 -3.17 7.74 11.43
CA VAL A 71 -2.47 8.31 12.58
C VAL A 71 -3.45 8.60 13.71
N GLY A 72 -2.98 8.54 14.94
CA GLY A 72 -3.84 8.80 16.08
C GLY A 72 -4.04 10.28 16.42
N ASN A 73 -3.11 11.12 15.91
CA ASN A 73 -3.17 12.58 16.04
C ASN A 73 -2.44 13.22 14.86
N MET A 74 -3.17 14.04 14.10
CA MET A 74 -2.65 14.65 12.86
C MET A 74 -1.55 15.68 13.14
N ASP A 75 -1.69 16.48 14.16
CA ASP A 75 -0.71 17.53 14.47
C ASP A 75 0.61 16.93 14.93
N GLU A 76 0.57 15.90 15.77
CA GLU A 76 1.76 15.15 16.18
C GLU A 76 2.43 14.45 14.99
N ALA A 77 1.63 13.84 14.10
CA ALA A 77 2.15 13.21 12.89
C ALA A 77 2.85 14.23 11.99
N LYS A 78 2.23 15.40 11.75
CA LYS A 78 2.83 16.49 10.98
C LYS A 78 4.14 16.98 11.61
N GLN A 79 4.20 17.13 12.91
CA GLN A 79 5.41 17.53 13.62
C GLN A 79 6.54 16.54 13.39
N ARG A 80 6.29 15.22 13.57
CA ARG A 80 7.30 14.17 13.34
C ARG A 80 7.74 14.10 11.88
N ILE A 81 6.80 14.14 10.95
CA ILE A 81 7.12 14.11 9.51
C ILE A 81 7.95 15.33 9.12
N THR A 82 7.56 16.53 9.55
CA THR A 82 8.29 17.76 9.23
C THR A 82 9.68 17.79 9.89
N ALA A 83 9.82 17.27 11.10
CA ALA A 83 11.12 17.16 11.76
C ALA A 83 12.08 16.22 10.99
N ALA A 84 11.55 15.10 10.46
CA ALA A 84 12.33 14.14 9.69
C ALA A 84 12.52 14.53 8.20
N LEU A 85 11.62 15.36 7.66
CA LEU A 85 11.64 15.89 6.29
C LEU A 85 11.31 17.40 6.29
N PRO A 86 12.28 18.29 6.62
CA PRO A 86 12.03 19.73 6.84
C PRO A 86 11.42 20.48 5.66
N ASN A 87 11.66 20.01 4.42
CA ASN A 87 11.12 20.62 3.20
C ASN A 87 9.81 19.97 2.75
N CYS A 88 9.17 19.18 3.61
CA CYS A 88 7.91 18.50 3.31
C CYS A 88 6.82 19.53 2.97
N GLN A 89 6.22 19.38 1.79
CA GLN A 89 5.09 20.18 1.38
C GLN A 89 3.80 19.40 1.61
N TRP A 90 2.95 19.93 2.47
CA TRP A 90 1.66 19.37 2.78
C TRP A 90 0.59 19.86 1.81
N GLY A 91 -0.12 18.94 1.18
CA GLY A 91 -1.34 19.19 0.44
C GLY A 91 -2.55 18.79 1.26
N GLN A 92 -3.44 19.74 1.56
CA GLN A 92 -4.76 19.40 2.11
C GLN A 92 -5.59 18.73 1.02
N ARG A 93 -6.20 17.59 1.34
CA ARG A 93 -7.06 16.88 0.40
C ARG A 93 -8.46 17.49 0.41
N PRO A 94 -9.13 17.59 -0.76
CA PRO A 94 -10.52 18.04 -0.81
C PRO A 94 -11.43 17.12 0.03
N GLN A 95 -12.35 17.73 0.76
CA GLN A 95 -13.38 17.03 1.57
C GLN A 95 -14.54 16.56 0.70
N ASP A 96 -14.23 15.90 -0.43
CA ASP A 96 -15.17 15.40 -1.44
C ASP A 96 -15.51 13.92 -1.26
N GLY A 97 -15.37 13.43 -0.02
CA GLY A 97 -15.57 12.03 0.34
C GLY A 97 -14.32 11.17 0.15
N ARG A 98 -13.14 11.76 0.04
CA ARG A 98 -11.86 11.05 0.17
C ARG A 98 -11.64 10.67 1.63
N TYR A 99 -10.81 9.67 1.84
CA TYR A 99 -10.55 9.15 3.18
C TYR A 99 -9.32 9.78 3.84
N ALA A 100 -8.46 10.45 3.06
CA ALA A 100 -7.29 11.16 3.58
C ALA A 100 -7.55 12.65 3.73
N GLU A 101 -7.14 13.23 4.85
CA GLU A 101 -7.20 14.67 5.08
C GLU A 101 -6.01 15.40 4.47
N TYR A 102 -4.83 14.75 4.47
CA TYR A 102 -3.59 15.34 3.98
C TYR A 102 -2.80 14.37 3.12
N ARG A 103 -1.93 14.95 2.29
CA ARG A 103 -0.93 14.25 1.48
C ARG A 103 0.39 15.01 1.52
N PHE A 104 1.49 14.29 1.49
CA PHE A 104 2.81 14.85 1.21
C PHE A 104 3.56 13.97 0.19
N LEU A 105 4.65 14.50 -0.37
CA LEU A 105 5.62 13.71 -1.13
C LEU A 105 6.79 13.37 -0.22
N ASP A 106 7.17 12.10 -0.19
CA ASP A 106 8.38 11.70 0.53
C ASP A 106 9.65 12.06 -0.26
N MET A 107 10.82 11.65 0.26
CA MET A 107 12.11 11.97 -0.36
C MET A 107 12.36 11.26 -1.69
N ASP A 108 11.58 10.23 -2.00
CA ASP A 108 11.64 9.45 -3.25
C ASP A 108 10.53 9.86 -4.23
N GLY A 109 9.68 10.83 -3.82
CA GLY A 109 8.58 11.37 -4.62
C GLY A 109 7.29 10.57 -4.53
N HIS A 110 7.18 9.60 -3.61
CA HIS A 110 5.91 8.89 -3.42
C HIS A 110 4.87 9.83 -2.81
N PRO A 111 3.65 9.86 -3.36
CA PRO A 111 2.54 10.50 -2.68
C PRO A 111 2.13 9.64 -1.47
N VAL A 112 2.13 10.24 -0.28
CA VAL A 112 1.77 9.57 0.96
C VAL A 112 0.55 10.24 1.57
N ASP A 113 -0.56 9.51 1.64
CA ASP A 113 -1.78 9.98 2.29
C ASP A 113 -1.71 9.76 3.80
N VAL A 114 -2.17 10.74 4.56
CA VAL A 114 -2.26 10.68 6.02
C VAL A 114 -3.67 10.98 6.46
N SER A 115 -4.21 10.14 7.34
CA SER A 115 -5.57 10.27 7.83
C SER A 115 -5.64 9.99 9.32
N GLU A 116 -6.41 10.81 10.03
CA GLU A 116 -6.80 10.60 11.43
C GLU A 116 -8.21 10.00 11.52
N GLU A 117 -9.11 10.38 10.62
CA GLU A 117 -10.50 9.95 10.63
C GLU A 117 -10.79 8.79 9.68
N GLY A 118 -10.10 8.76 8.52
CA GLY A 118 -10.27 7.72 7.50
C GLY A 118 -9.36 6.50 7.68
N PHE A 119 -9.37 5.59 6.72
CA PHE A 119 -8.61 4.33 6.70
C PHE A 119 -8.87 3.40 7.90
N ARG A 120 -9.97 3.61 8.60
CA ARG A 120 -10.39 2.72 9.69
C ARG A 120 -10.97 1.45 9.09
N THR A 121 -10.23 0.38 9.23
CA THR A 121 -10.59 -0.97 8.78
C THR A 121 -10.67 -1.88 10.00
N SER A 122 -11.17 -3.09 9.82
CA SER A 122 -11.16 -4.12 10.84
C SER A 122 -9.72 -4.51 11.21
N ASP A 123 -9.53 -5.05 12.39
CA ASP A 123 -8.29 -5.73 12.80
C ASP A 123 -8.43 -7.26 12.66
N ASP A 124 -9.42 -7.72 11.89
CA ASP A 124 -9.60 -9.14 11.58
C ASP A 124 -8.51 -9.58 10.58
N LEU A 125 -7.59 -10.40 11.05
CA LEU A 125 -6.46 -10.94 10.30
C LEU A 125 -6.75 -12.31 9.68
N THR A 126 -8.04 -12.65 9.49
CA THR A 126 -8.42 -13.91 8.85
C THR A 126 -7.99 -13.93 7.38
N PRO A 127 -7.09 -14.84 6.96
CA PRO A 127 -6.66 -14.93 5.56
C PRO A 127 -7.81 -15.27 4.60
N PRO A 128 -7.81 -14.70 3.37
CA PRO A 128 -6.75 -13.88 2.76
C PRO A 128 -6.70 -12.45 3.31
N THR A 129 -5.51 -11.94 3.61
CA THR A 129 -5.36 -10.57 4.11
C THR A 129 -3.98 -9.98 3.74
N VAL A 130 -3.91 -8.67 3.51
CA VAL A 130 -2.65 -7.97 3.26
C VAL A 130 -1.80 -7.96 4.53
N ARG A 131 -0.55 -8.40 4.38
CA ARG A 131 0.44 -8.42 5.47
C ARG A 131 1.74 -7.72 5.11
N HIS A 132 1.91 -7.37 3.84
CA HIS A 132 3.13 -6.77 3.35
C HIS A 132 2.87 -5.79 2.21
N VAL A 133 3.70 -4.74 2.12
CA VAL A 133 3.75 -3.84 0.96
C VAL A 133 5.21 -3.58 0.64
N ALA A 134 5.61 -3.76 -0.63
CA ALA A 134 6.94 -3.47 -1.11
C ALA A 134 6.95 -2.14 -1.89
N ILE A 135 7.91 -1.27 -1.57
CA ILE A 135 8.05 0.09 -2.12
C ILE A 135 9.49 0.29 -2.54
N GLU A 136 9.74 0.81 -3.74
CA GLU A 136 11.07 1.20 -4.16
C GLU A 136 11.57 2.43 -3.37
N ALA A 137 12.85 2.47 -3.10
CA ALA A 137 13.54 3.60 -2.48
C ALA A 137 14.89 3.81 -3.16
N SER A 138 15.27 5.06 -3.40
CA SER A 138 16.60 5.40 -3.93
C SER A 138 17.70 5.07 -2.92
N ASP A 139 17.40 5.26 -1.64
CA ASP A 139 18.23 4.92 -0.48
C ASP A 139 17.36 4.28 0.61
N PRO A 140 17.26 2.94 0.65
CA PRO A 140 16.44 2.23 1.65
C PRO A 140 16.77 2.57 3.10
N ALA A 141 18.05 2.81 3.41
CA ALA A 141 18.47 3.14 4.76
C ALA A 141 17.94 4.50 5.22
N ARG A 142 18.02 5.51 4.35
CA ARG A 142 17.48 6.84 4.58
C ARG A 142 15.95 6.82 4.66
N THR A 143 15.30 6.21 3.67
CA THR A 143 13.84 6.13 3.59
C THR A 143 13.28 5.33 4.77
N GLY A 144 13.86 4.18 5.11
CA GLY A 144 13.46 3.41 6.28
C GLY A 144 13.62 4.18 7.60
N THR A 145 14.71 4.95 7.76
CA THR A 145 14.91 5.79 8.94
C THR A 145 13.83 6.86 9.07
N PHE A 146 13.46 7.50 7.94
CA PHE A 146 12.36 8.46 7.91
C PHE A 146 11.04 7.83 8.37
N TYR A 147 10.59 6.75 7.72
CA TYR A 147 9.29 6.11 8.03
C TYR A 147 9.24 5.55 9.46
N LYS A 148 10.36 4.99 9.95
CA LYS A 148 10.49 4.55 11.33
C LYS A 148 10.22 5.69 12.32
N SER A 149 10.79 6.87 12.08
CA SER A 149 10.66 8.03 12.98
C SER A 149 9.32 8.73 12.81
N ALA A 150 8.86 8.94 11.56
CA ALA A 150 7.66 9.70 11.24
C ALA A 150 6.39 8.97 11.70
N PHE A 151 6.35 7.65 11.57
CA PHE A 151 5.18 6.83 11.86
C PHE A 151 5.38 5.85 13.03
N GLU A 152 6.48 5.94 13.75
CA GLU A 152 6.79 5.12 14.94
C GLU A 152 6.76 3.61 14.63
N LEU A 153 7.22 3.22 13.43
CA LEU A 153 7.26 1.84 13.01
C LEU A 153 8.43 1.09 13.65
N LYS A 154 8.26 -0.20 13.90
CA LYS A 154 9.31 -1.08 14.38
C LYS A 154 10.16 -1.56 13.20
N GLU A 155 11.48 -1.44 13.30
CA GLU A 155 12.40 -2.05 12.34
C GLU A 155 12.53 -3.55 12.61
N LEU A 156 12.26 -4.35 11.58
CA LEU A 156 12.36 -5.81 11.62
C LEU A 156 13.65 -6.33 11.00
N GLN A 157 14.07 -5.70 9.89
CA GLN A 157 15.24 -6.09 9.13
C GLN A 157 15.88 -4.88 8.45
N ARG A 158 17.21 -4.92 8.29
CA ARG A 158 17.97 -3.92 7.54
C ARG A 158 19.12 -4.58 6.80
N SER A 159 19.29 -4.21 5.53
CA SER A 159 20.42 -4.53 4.69
C SER A 159 20.75 -3.32 3.80
N ASP A 160 21.79 -3.42 2.98
CA ASP A 160 22.16 -2.37 2.00
C ASP A 160 21.09 -2.19 0.90
N ASN A 161 20.27 -3.22 0.66
CA ASN A 161 19.29 -3.22 -0.42
C ASN A 161 17.84 -3.17 0.06
N GLU A 162 17.58 -3.31 1.35
CA GLU A 162 16.23 -3.35 1.88
C GLU A 162 16.18 -2.98 3.36
N VAL A 163 15.15 -2.22 3.73
CA VAL A 163 14.76 -2.01 5.13
C VAL A 163 13.30 -2.42 5.28
N VAL A 164 13.03 -3.31 6.23
CA VAL A 164 11.67 -3.78 6.55
C VAL A 164 11.22 -3.18 7.86
N LEU A 165 10.12 -2.46 7.83
CA LEU A 165 9.46 -1.88 8.99
C LEU A 165 8.09 -2.52 9.21
N SER A 166 7.54 -2.42 10.42
CA SER A 166 6.20 -2.91 10.73
C SER A 166 5.46 -2.01 11.70
N ASP A 167 4.14 -1.93 11.55
CA ASP A 167 3.23 -1.35 12.53
C ASP A 167 2.71 -2.41 13.55
N GLY A 168 3.10 -3.67 13.37
CA GLY A 168 2.67 -4.84 14.15
C GLY A 168 1.56 -5.66 13.45
N THR A 169 1.03 -5.16 12.33
CA THR A 169 0.00 -5.83 11.53
C THR A 169 0.48 -6.01 10.09
N ILE A 170 1.03 -4.96 9.50
CA ILE A 170 1.58 -4.94 8.15
C ILE A 170 3.05 -4.60 8.21
N SER A 171 3.88 -5.32 7.46
CA SER A 171 5.25 -4.92 7.19
C SER A 171 5.34 -4.12 5.88
N VAL A 172 6.27 -3.17 5.86
CA VAL A 172 6.58 -2.36 4.67
C VAL A 172 8.07 -2.51 4.38
N SER A 173 8.40 -3.00 3.19
CA SER A 173 9.76 -3.05 2.68
C SER A 173 10.07 -1.83 1.83
N PHE A 174 11.15 -1.13 2.16
CA PHE A 174 11.77 -0.16 1.28
C PHE A 174 12.94 -0.83 0.57
N VAL A 175 12.74 -1.13 -0.71
CA VAL A 175 13.66 -1.92 -1.54
C VAL A 175 14.44 -1.00 -2.45
N LYS A 176 15.76 -1.23 -2.57
CA LYS A 176 16.62 -0.42 -3.43
C LYS A 176 16.15 -0.48 -4.88
N GLN A 177 15.89 0.69 -5.44
CA GLN A 177 15.48 0.83 -6.83
C GLN A 177 16.50 0.19 -7.78
N GLN A 178 16.01 -0.61 -8.71
CA GLN A 178 16.80 -1.21 -9.76
C GLN A 178 16.58 -0.41 -11.06
N GLY A 179 17.58 0.36 -11.47
CA GLY A 179 17.51 1.18 -12.67
C GLY A 179 17.21 2.66 -12.38
N GLY A 180 16.88 3.42 -13.42
CA GLY A 180 16.54 4.84 -13.33
C GLY A 180 15.04 5.08 -13.41
N GLY A 181 14.63 6.29 -13.04
CA GLY A 181 13.23 6.73 -13.08
C GLY A 181 12.68 7.08 -11.69
N SER A 182 11.37 7.24 -11.59
CA SER A 182 10.70 7.47 -10.31
C SER A 182 10.54 6.17 -9.54
N CYS A 183 10.76 6.22 -8.23
CA CYS A 183 10.43 5.11 -7.32
C CYS A 183 8.92 4.86 -7.31
N LYS A 184 8.51 3.62 -7.11
CA LYS A 184 7.10 3.20 -7.17
C LYS A 184 6.77 2.17 -6.09
N VAL A 185 5.49 1.99 -5.81
CA VAL A 185 5.00 0.82 -5.07
C VAL A 185 5.16 -0.40 -5.98
N LEU A 186 5.81 -1.44 -5.47
CA LEU A 186 6.11 -2.66 -6.23
C LEU A 186 4.96 -3.67 -6.17
N GLY A 187 4.31 -3.80 -5.01
CA GLY A 187 3.24 -4.76 -4.85
C GLY A 187 2.75 -4.93 -3.43
N MET A 188 1.68 -5.68 -3.27
CA MET A 188 1.12 -6.11 -1.99
C MET A 188 1.39 -7.59 -1.76
N GLY A 189 1.75 -7.95 -0.52
CA GLY A 189 1.89 -9.32 -0.05
C GLY A 189 0.68 -9.76 0.77
N PHE A 190 0.12 -10.90 0.43
CA PHE A 190 -1.05 -11.48 1.07
C PHE A 190 -0.68 -12.72 1.87
N GLU A 191 -1.17 -12.77 3.10
CA GLU A 191 -1.25 -14.02 3.84
C GLU A 191 -2.47 -14.80 3.35
N VAL A 192 -2.24 -16.05 2.94
CA VAL A 192 -3.28 -16.95 2.47
C VAL A 192 -3.08 -18.36 3.05
N LYS A 193 -4.15 -19.10 3.25
CA LYS A 193 -4.07 -20.46 3.85
C LYS A 193 -3.28 -21.45 3.00
N ASP A 194 -3.42 -21.36 1.68
CA ASP A 194 -2.77 -22.23 0.70
C ASP A 194 -2.30 -21.39 -0.49
N PRO A 195 -1.02 -20.92 -0.47
CA PRO A 195 -0.50 -20.05 -1.52
C PRO A 195 -0.51 -20.67 -2.91
N GLU A 196 -0.23 -21.98 -3.04
CA GLU A 196 -0.21 -22.65 -4.33
C GLU A 196 -1.61 -22.74 -4.95
N LYS A 197 -2.58 -23.15 -4.15
CA LYS A 197 -3.98 -23.23 -4.56
C LYS A 197 -4.53 -21.85 -4.90
N THR A 198 -4.22 -20.83 -4.09
CA THR A 198 -4.66 -19.46 -4.34
C THR A 198 -4.02 -18.92 -5.61
N ALA A 199 -2.72 -19.15 -5.84
CA ALA A 199 -2.00 -18.71 -7.04
C ALA A 199 -2.57 -19.30 -8.34
N ALA A 200 -3.23 -20.45 -8.29
CA ALA A 200 -3.88 -21.05 -9.46
C ALA A 200 -5.06 -20.21 -9.99
N GLY A 201 -5.61 -19.29 -9.20
CA GLY A 201 -6.68 -18.37 -9.62
C GLY A 201 -6.18 -17.11 -10.35
N PHE A 202 -4.86 -16.94 -10.50
CA PHE A 202 -4.25 -15.75 -11.11
C PHE A 202 -3.81 -15.99 -12.55
N PRO A 203 -3.81 -14.92 -13.40
CA PRO A 203 -3.39 -15.01 -14.81
C PRO A 203 -1.95 -15.47 -15.01
N SER A 204 -1.07 -15.12 -14.07
CA SER A 204 0.32 -15.57 -14.06
C SER A 204 0.76 -15.93 -12.65
N LYS A 205 1.67 -16.89 -12.54
CA LYS A 205 2.29 -17.27 -11.28
C LYS A 205 3.75 -17.67 -11.47
N LYS A 206 4.58 -17.31 -10.52
CA LYS A 206 5.99 -17.67 -10.44
C LYS A 206 6.30 -18.10 -9.01
N SER A 207 6.87 -19.29 -8.82
CA SER A 207 7.33 -19.71 -7.51
C SER A 207 8.59 -18.94 -7.11
N LEU A 208 8.59 -18.42 -5.89
CA LEU A 208 9.74 -17.76 -5.27
C LEU A 208 10.52 -18.69 -4.31
N GLY A 209 10.05 -19.95 -4.19
CA GLY A 209 10.57 -20.90 -3.19
C GLY A 209 9.90 -20.72 -1.81
N GLY A 210 10.12 -21.67 -0.91
CA GLY A 210 9.59 -21.61 0.47
C GLY A 210 8.06 -21.51 0.58
N GLY A 211 7.32 -21.96 -0.43
CA GLY A 211 5.85 -21.85 -0.46
C GLY A 211 5.32 -20.44 -0.78
N ARG A 212 6.17 -19.56 -1.32
CA ARG A 212 5.81 -18.19 -1.75
C ARG A 212 5.62 -18.13 -3.26
N PHE A 213 4.68 -17.32 -3.71
CA PHE A 213 4.36 -17.14 -5.14
C PHE A 213 4.21 -15.66 -5.46
N GLU A 214 4.91 -15.22 -6.51
CA GLU A 214 4.61 -13.97 -7.20
C GLU A 214 3.49 -14.24 -8.21
N VAL A 215 2.47 -13.40 -8.21
CA VAL A 215 1.32 -13.48 -9.11
C VAL A 215 1.00 -12.11 -9.69
N GLN A 216 0.24 -12.07 -10.76
CA GLN A 216 -0.28 -10.81 -11.31
C GLN A 216 -1.79 -10.83 -11.32
N ASP A 217 -2.40 -9.69 -11.01
CA ASP A 217 -3.83 -9.50 -11.16
C ASP A 217 -4.23 -9.32 -12.64
N VAL A 218 -5.50 -9.04 -12.90
CA VAL A 218 -6.04 -8.88 -14.25
C VAL A 218 -5.53 -7.64 -14.99
N ASP A 219 -4.93 -6.69 -14.29
CA ASP A 219 -4.32 -5.47 -14.85
C ASP A 219 -2.78 -5.55 -14.90
N GLY A 220 -2.21 -6.69 -14.45
CA GLY A 220 -0.76 -6.93 -14.42
C GLY A 220 -0.06 -6.39 -13.18
N ASN A 221 -0.80 -5.97 -12.13
CA ASN A 221 -0.19 -5.56 -10.88
C ASN A 221 0.42 -6.76 -10.16
N THR A 222 1.65 -6.61 -9.69
CA THR A 222 2.34 -7.66 -8.94
C THR A 222 1.78 -7.80 -7.53
N LEU A 223 1.53 -9.04 -7.13
CA LEU A 223 1.16 -9.44 -5.79
C LEU A 223 2.04 -10.60 -5.35
N GLU A 224 2.22 -10.78 -4.06
CA GLU A 224 2.90 -11.93 -3.51
C GLU A 224 1.99 -12.67 -2.53
N LEU A 225 1.99 -14.01 -2.61
CA LEU A 225 1.20 -14.89 -1.77
C LEU A 225 2.13 -15.72 -0.88
N ALA A 226 1.86 -15.76 0.42
CA ALA A 226 2.58 -16.56 1.39
C ALA A 226 1.65 -17.06 2.49
N SER A 227 2.03 -18.13 3.20
CA SER A 227 1.27 -18.61 4.36
C SER A 227 1.56 -17.85 5.65
N SER A 228 2.61 -17.02 5.66
CA SER A 228 2.97 -16.13 6.77
C SER A 228 3.91 -15.03 6.31
N TRP A 229 3.93 -13.94 7.05
CA TRP A 229 4.78 -12.77 6.81
C TRP A 229 5.53 -12.36 8.08
N LEU A 230 6.69 -11.75 7.91
CA LEU A 230 7.40 -11.06 8.98
C LEU A 230 6.68 -9.74 9.25
N VAL A 231 6.08 -9.57 10.42
CA VAL A 231 5.31 -8.38 10.83
C VAL A 231 5.61 -7.94 12.26
#